data_d643fc48c8ff79fc69b032740f64620d
#
_entry.id   d643fc48c8ff79fc69b032740f64620d
#
_cell.length_a   1.000
_cell.length_b   1.000
_cell.length_c   1.000
_cell.angle_alpha   90.00
_cell.angle_beta   90.00
_cell.angle_gamma   90.00
#
_symmetry.space_group_name_H-M   'P 1'
#
loop_
_entity.id
_entity.type
_entity.pdbx_description
1 polymer ?
#
loop_
_entity_poly.entity_id
_entity_poly.type
_entity_poly.pdbx_seq_one_letter_code
_entity_poly.pdbx_strand_id
1 'polypeptide(L)'
;MKEESLLLLSDLQKLINQVVLIDYTIIILGGNHMRFATIKVNGTEKAGIVLKNGVLPIEALNAAKGTAWAEDVMSLIQKQQIPGLTKWYNAGGKEELESIPGLVPSEKVVYGPLYRNPKRIFGIGLNYVDHAGDIGSAAPKGFPGSFFKQADTLIGPDDEILLPKLKEAQKTTAEAELGIIMGKDCRDISEENWQDAIVGYTTILDMTEESILKGNDYVSGNPRYLTIVKNFPTFFSFGPELVTPDEVPDVNELLVQSVHNGEVHAENVVANMTHRPPRLVSLHSSIQGWYAGDILSTGTPRAFHIQDGDVAECRITGPDGFEMTPLVNPVVDLKKHPEKEV
;
A
#
# COMPACT_ATOMS: atom_id res chain seq x y z
N MET A 1 -5.77 -49.19 38.56
CA MET A 1 -6.01 -49.25 37.09
C MET A 1 -6.88 -48.10 36.54
N LYS A 2 -8.09 -47.81 37.09
CA LYS A 2 -8.89 -46.66 36.55
C LYS A 2 -8.35 -45.27 36.89
N GLU A 3 -7.75 -45.11 38.08
CA GLU A 3 -7.16 -43.79 38.48
C GLU A 3 -5.84 -43.49 37.77
N GLU A 4 -4.99 -44.48 37.54
CA GLU A 4 -3.74 -44.30 36.78
C GLU A 4 -3.99 -43.95 35.31
N SER A 5 -5.07 -44.51 34.71
CA SER A 5 -5.43 -44.17 33.31
C SER A 5 -5.98 -42.76 33.18
N LEU A 6 -6.64 -42.21 34.20
CA LEU A 6 -7.12 -40.83 34.22
C LEU A 6 -5.99 -39.80 34.41
N LEU A 7 -4.98 -40.15 35.24
CA LEU A 7 -3.77 -39.31 35.38
C LEU A 7 -2.98 -39.24 34.08
N LEU A 8 -2.75 -40.38 33.42
CA LEU A 8 -2.04 -40.42 32.11
C LEU A 8 -2.77 -39.62 31.02
N LEU A 9 -4.10 -39.66 30.97
CA LEU A 9 -4.90 -38.85 30.02
C LEU A 9 -4.80 -37.35 30.31
N SER A 10 -4.80 -36.97 31.61
CA SER A 10 -4.63 -35.57 32.02
C SER A 10 -3.25 -35.02 31.64
N ASP A 11 -2.20 -35.82 31.84
CA ASP A 11 -0.84 -35.40 31.52
C ASP A 11 -0.58 -35.42 30.00
N LEU A 12 -1.17 -36.35 29.26
CA LEU A 12 -1.15 -36.32 27.80
C LEU A 12 -1.86 -35.07 27.23
N GLN A 13 -3.02 -34.71 27.82
CA GLN A 13 -3.76 -33.51 27.42
C GLN A 13 -2.99 -32.21 27.72
N LYS A 14 -2.24 -32.16 28.84
CA LYS A 14 -1.35 -31.04 29.16
C LYS A 14 -0.18 -30.95 28.18
N LEU A 15 0.39 -32.10 27.80
CA LEU A 15 1.49 -32.16 26.82
C LEU A 15 1.04 -31.72 25.43
N ILE A 16 -0.14 -32.18 24.99
CA ILE A 16 -0.77 -31.77 23.73
C ILE A 16 -1.04 -30.27 23.75
N ASN A 17 -1.60 -29.72 24.82
CA ASN A 17 -1.85 -28.28 24.96
C ASN A 17 -0.55 -27.47 25.01
N GLN A 18 0.54 -27.99 25.62
CA GLN A 18 1.85 -27.33 25.57
C GLN A 18 2.48 -27.38 24.17
N VAL A 19 2.40 -28.50 23.46
CA VAL A 19 2.90 -28.62 22.08
C VAL A 19 2.10 -27.72 21.14
N VAL A 20 0.77 -27.68 21.27
CA VAL A 20 -0.09 -26.77 20.48
C VAL A 20 0.19 -25.31 20.82
N LEU A 21 0.41 -24.97 22.10
CA LEU A 21 0.80 -23.62 22.52
C LEU A 21 2.22 -23.24 22.02
N ILE A 22 3.15 -24.20 22.00
CA ILE A 22 4.53 -23.98 21.48
C ILE A 22 4.47 -23.78 19.97
N ASP A 23 3.69 -24.59 19.23
CA ASP A 23 3.51 -24.39 17.79
C ASP A 23 2.76 -23.09 17.49
N TYR A 24 1.72 -22.73 18.26
CA TYR A 24 1.05 -21.42 18.12
C TYR A 24 1.94 -20.25 18.53
N THR A 25 2.76 -20.41 19.57
CA THR A 25 3.70 -19.36 20.02
C THR A 25 4.87 -19.20 19.05
N ILE A 26 5.33 -20.28 18.42
CA ILE A 26 6.35 -20.24 17.36
C ILE A 26 5.75 -19.64 16.08
N ILE A 27 4.48 -19.87 15.77
CA ILE A 27 3.78 -19.26 14.64
C ILE A 27 3.55 -17.75 14.88
N ILE A 28 3.32 -17.31 16.14
CA ILE A 28 3.10 -15.89 16.48
C ILE A 28 4.40 -15.09 16.64
N LEU A 29 5.51 -15.75 17.06
CA LEU A 29 6.80 -15.07 17.32
C LEU A 29 7.82 -15.15 16.17
N GLY A 30 7.47 -15.77 15.05
CA GLY A 30 8.34 -15.93 13.90
C GLY A 30 7.62 -15.76 12.57
N GLY A 31 6.74 -14.77 12.44
CA GLY A 31 6.11 -14.44 11.16
C GLY A 31 7.18 -14.29 10.09
N ASN A 32 7.18 -15.20 9.13
CA ASN A 32 8.09 -15.19 7.99
C ASN A 32 7.57 -14.16 6.96
N HIS A 33 7.58 -12.90 7.34
CA HIS A 33 7.00 -11.79 6.60
C HIS A 33 8.07 -11.16 5.71
N MET A 34 7.76 -10.99 4.44
CA MET A 34 8.70 -10.43 3.49
C MET A 34 8.16 -9.14 2.89
N ARG A 35 8.89 -8.04 3.08
CA ARG A 35 8.58 -6.75 2.51
C ARG A 35 9.63 -6.36 1.48
N PHE A 36 9.18 -5.71 0.44
CA PHE A 36 10.03 -5.14 -0.61
C PHE A 36 9.92 -3.62 -0.61
N ALA A 37 11.00 -2.97 -0.94
CA ALA A 37 11.01 -1.53 -1.16
C ALA A 37 11.85 -1.20 -2.39
N THR A 38 11.63 -0.01 -2.95
CA THR A 38 12.56 0.61 -3.87
C THR A 38 13.36 1.66 -3.10
N ILE A 39 14.68 1.55 -3.14
CA ILE A 39 15.60 2.49 -2.50
C ILE A 39 16.54 3.12 -3.50
N LYS A 40 16.96 4.36 -3.23
CA LYS A 40 17.91 5.10 -4.07
C LYS A 40 19.34 4.80 -3.59
N VAL A 41 20.09 4.04 -4.39
CA VAL A 41 21.50 3.72 -4.14
C VAL A 41 22.34 4.40 -5.20
N ASN A 42 23.21 5.34 -4.82
CA ASN A 42 24.02 6.12 -5.73
C ASN A 42 23.20 6.80 -6.88
N GLY A 43 22.01 7.30 -6.55
CA GLY A 43 21.11 7.96 -7.50
C GLY A 43 20.31 7.01 -8.41
N THR A 44 20.43 5.70 -8.24
CA THR A 44 19.68 4.69 -8.99
C THR A 44 18.66 4.00 -8.09
N GLU A 45 17.43 3.82 -8.59
CA GLU A 45 16.39 3.06 -7.90
C GLU A 45 16.67 1.56 -8.00
N LYS A 46 16.69 0.89 -6.85
CA LYS A 46 16.95 -0.55 -6.71
C LYS A 46 15.90 -1.21 -5.83
N ALA A 47 15.44 -2.39 -6.22
CA ALA A 47 14.63 -3.23 -5.33
C ALA A 47 15.47 -3.74 -4.16
N GLY A 48 14.87 -3.76 -2.98
CA GLY A 48 15.47 -4.33 -1.79
C GLY A 48 14.46 -5.08 -0.93
N ILE A 49 14.98 -5.95 -0.08
CA ILE A 49 14.23 -6.64 0.97
C ILE A 49 14.35 -5.82 2.24
N VAL A 50 13.22 -5.47 2.83
CA VAL A 50 13.18 -4.70 4.09
C VAL A 50 13.46 -5.63 5.25
N LEU A 51 14.40 -5.25 6.09
CA LEU A 51 14.82 -5.96 7.30
C LEU A 51 14.68 -5.02 8.50
N LYS A 52 14.76 -5.57 9.71
CA LYS A 52 14.65 -4.79 10.94
C LYS A 52 15.62 -3.60 11.01
N ASN A 53 16.83 -3.77 10.48
CA ASN A 53 17.93 -2.79 10.63
C ASN A 53 18.22 -2.03 9.33
N GLY A 54 17.39 -2.17 8.28
CA GLY A 54 17.61 -1.50 7.01
C GLY A 54 17.04 -2.25 5.82
N VAL A 55 17.53 -1.93 4.63
CA VAL A 55 17.10 -2.56 3.37
C VAL A 55 18.30 -3.24 2.69
N LEU A 56 18.18 -4.52 2.38
CA LEU A 56 19.18 -5.24 1.59
C LEU A 56 18.81 -5.18 0.11
N PRO A 57 19.61 -4.53 -0.76
CA PRO A 57 19.38 -4.55 -2.20
C PRO A 57 19.38 -5.98 -2.76
N ILE A 58 18.45 -6.26 -3.69
CA ILE A 58 18.39 -7.57 -4.39
C ILE A 58 19.72 -7.86 -5.14
N GLU A 59 20.37 -6.82 -5.66
CA GLU A 59 21.70 -6.93 -6.27
C GLU A 59 22.72 -7.56 -5.31
N ALA A 60 22.73 -7.16 -4.04
CA ALA A 60 23.61 -7.71 -3.02
C ALA A 60 23.28 -9.18 -2.71
N LEU A 61 21.99 -9.50 -2.65
CA LEU A 61 21.52 -10.88 -2.51
C LEU A 61 21.99 -11.74 -3.70
N ASN A 62 21.79 -11.26 -4.93
CA ASN A 62 22.22 -11.95 -6.16
C ASN A 62 23.72 -12.23 -6.15
N ALA A 63 24.53 -11.22 -5.79
CA ALA A 63 25.99 -11.36 -5.70
C ALA A 63 26.43 -12.40 -4.65
N ALA A 64 25.77 -12.39 -3.48
CA ALA A 64 26.12 -13.28 -2.38
C ALA A 64 25.69 -14.74 -2.62
N LYS A 65 24.58 -14.98 -3.31
CA LYS A 65 23.98 -16.31 -3.49
C LYS A 65 24.14 -16.88 -4.91
N GLY A 66 24.68 -16.11 -5.86
CA GLY A 66 24.78 -16.53 -7.26
C GLY A 66 23.40 -16.67 -7.92
N THR A 67 22.42 -15.88 -7.48
CA THR A 67 21.06 -15.84 -8.04
C THR A 67 20.92 -14.73 -9.09
N ALA A 68 19.80 -14.69 -9.80
CA ALA A 68 19.51 -13.70 -10.85
C ALA A 68 18.09 -13.15 -10.73
N TRP A 69 17.69 -12.78 -9.51
CA TRP A 69 16.44 -12.07 -9.28
C TRP A 69 16.47 -10.70 -9.94
N ALA A 70 15.33 -10.22 -10.39
CA ALA A 70 15.23 -8.87 -10.93
C ALA A 70 15.57 -7.83 -9.83
N GLU A 71 16.23 -6.74 -10.24
CA GLU A 71 16.74 -5.71 -9.32
C GLU A 71 15.83 -4.48 -9.24
N ASP A 72 14.64 -4.55 -9.80
CA ASP A 72 13.56 -3.59 -9.64
C ASP A 72 12.24 -4.29 -9.31
N VAL A 73 11.37 -3.63 -8.52
CA VAL A 73 10.14 -4.23 -8.00
C VAL A 73 9.15 -4.57 -9.12
N MET A 74 9.02 -3.73 -10.14
CA MET A 74 8.11 -4.01 -11.27
C MET A 74 8.51 -5.29 -12.00
N SER A 75 9.80 -5.48 -12.28
CA SER A 75 10.31 -6.70 -12.92
C SER A 75 10.15 -7.93 -12.03
N LEU A 76 10.31 -7.81 -10.71
CA LEU A 76 10.03 -8.90 -9.76
C LEU A 76 8.56 -9.35 -9.86
N ILE A 77 7.64 -8.40 -9.94
CA ILE A 77 6.20 -8.67 -10.10
C ILE A 77 5.93 -9.31 -11.47
N GLN A 78 6.33 -8.68 -12.55
CA GLN A 78 6.05 -9.12 -13.91
C GLN A 78 6.65 -10.49 -14.25
N LYS A 79 7.82 -10.79 -13.71
CA LYS A 79 8.48 -12.10 -13.86
C LYS A 79 7.99 -13.15 -12.85
N GLN A 80 6.99 -12.83 -12.03
CA GLN A 80 6.43 -13.72 -11.00
C GLN A 80 7.49 -14.23 -10.02
N GLN A 81 8.47 -13.40 -9.67
CA GLN A 81 9.60 -13.80 -8.85
C GLN A 81 9.35 -13.64 -7.34
N ILE A 82 8.41 -12.77 -6.94
CA ILE A 82 8.11 -12.53 -5.52
C ILE A 82 7.70 -13.81 -4.77
N PRO A 83 6.78 -14.67 -5.29
CA PRO A 83 6.45 -15.93 -4.61
C PRO A 83 7.65 -16.86 -4.42
N GLY A 84 8.56 -16.87 -5.38
CA GLY A 84 9.81 -17.66 -5.29
C GLY A 84 10.76 -17.13 -4.22
N LEU A 85 10.93 -15.81 -4.13
CA LEU A 85 11.71 -15.13 -3.09
C LEU A 85 11.10 -15.37 -1.71
N THR A 86 9.79 -15.20 -1.57
CA THR A 86 9.07 -15.46 -0.30
C THR A 86 9.26 -16.91 0.14
N LYS A 87 9.13 -17.87 -0.78
CA LYS A 87 9.36 -19.28 -0.48
C LYS A 87 10.81 -19.54 -0.01
N TRP A 88 11.81 -18.96 -0.67
CA TRP A 88 13.21 -19.08 -0.28
C TRP A 88 13.44 -18.45 1.11
N TYR A 89 12.90 -17.25 1.34
CA TYR A 89 12.98 -16.53 2.60
C TYR A 89 12.41 -17.38 3.76
N ASN A 90 11.23 -17.96 3.57
CA ASN A 90 10.55 -18.80 4.57
C ASN A 90 11.25 -20.16 4.78
N ALA A 91 12.09 -20.60 3.85
CA ALA A 91 12.84 -21.85 3.97
C ALA A 91 14.22 -21.68 4.67
N GLY A 92 14.44 -20.57 5.37
CA GLY A 92 15.68 -20.27 6.10
C GLY A 92 16.54 -19.17 5.46
N GLY A 93 16.07 -18.58 4.36
CA GLY A 93 16.78 -17.45 3.73
C GLY A 93 16.82 -16.21 4.62
N LYS A 94 15.83 -16.04 5.50
CA LYS A 94 15.73 -14.91 6.44
C LYS A 94 16.96 -14.77 7.33
N GLU A 95 17.40 -15.86 7.93
CA GLU A 95 18.54 -15.91 8.86
C GLU A 95 19.86 -15.58 8.15
N GLU A 96 19.88 -15.77 6.83
CA GLU A 96 21.07 -15.50 6.03
C GLU A 96 21.19 -14.03 5.61
N LEU A 97 20.06 -13.32 5.46
CA LEU A 97 20.02 -11.95 4.91
C LEU A 97 20.83 -10.94 5.74
N GLU A 98 20.74 -11.01 7.07
CA GLU A 98 21.48 -10.09 7.96
C GLU A 98 23.00 -10.21 7.84
N SER A 99 23.50 -11.36 7.36
CA SER A 99 24.92 -11.61 7.17
C SER A 99 25.45 -11.20 5.79
N ILE A 100 24.54 -10.86 4.84
CA ILE A 100 24.93 -10.48 3.48
C ILE A 100 25.48 -9.05 3.49
N PRO A 101 26.70 -8.83 2.94
CA PRO A 101 27.23 -7.47 2.79
C PRO A 101 26.38 -6.61 1.87
N GLY A 102 26.28 -5.31 2.19
CA GLY A 102 25.57 -4.36 1.35
C GLY A 102 24.21 -3.90 1.89
N LEU A 103 23.84 -4.30 3.12
CA LEU A 103 22.69 -3.74 3.82
C LEU A 103 22.84 -2.21 3.91
N VAL A 104 21.81 -1.49 3.49
CA VAL A 104 21.66 -0.05 3.70
C VAL A 104 20.95 0.15 5.04
N PRO A 105 21.63 0.70 6.08
CA PRO A 105 21.04 0.90 7.40
C PRO A 105 19.80 1.81 7.35
N SER A 106 18.81 1.59 8.21
CA SER A 106 17.53 2.28 8.20
C SER A 106 17.66 3.81 8.15
N GLU A 107 18.61 4.38 8.90
CA GLU A 107 18.86 5.84 8.95
C GLU A 107 19.49 6.42 7.66
N LYS A 108 19.89 5.55 6.72
CA LYS A 108 20.47 5.93 5.42
C LYS A 108 19.59 5.54 4.24
N VAL A 109 18.47 4.86 4.50
CA VAL A 109 17.54 4.49 3.45
C VAL A 109 16.89 5.75 2.88
N VAL A 110 17.02 5.92 1.57
CA VAL A 110 16.26 6.91 0.81
C VAL A 110 15.33 6.13 -0.09
N TYR A 111 14.04 6.20 0.19
CA TYR A 111 13.03 5.50 -0.58
C TYR A 111 12.78 6.17 -1.94
N GLY A 112 12.35 5.39 -2.91
CA GLY A 112 11.68 5.83 -4.12
C GLY A 112 10.25 5.32 -4.15
N PRO A 113 9.44 5.68 -5.16
CA PRO A 113 8.17 4.99 -5.40
C PRO A 113 8.47 3.50 -5.62
N LEU A 114 7.55 2.63 -5.21
CA LEU A 114 7.79 1.18 -5.35
C LEU A 114 8.22 0.77 -6.75
N TYR A 115 7.63 1.40 -7.75
CA TYR A 115 8.05 1.32 -9.15
C TYR A 115 7.48 2.49 -9.97
N ARG A 116 8.00 2.66 -11.19
CA ARG A 116 7.52 3.64 -12.13
C ARG A 116 6.75 2.98 -13.27
N ASN A 117 5.92 3.76 -13.95
CA ASN A 117 5.19 3.35 -15.16
C ASN A 117 4.31 2.11 -14.98
N PRO A 118 3.45 2.04 -13.94
CA PRO A 118 2.40 1.03 -13.90
C PRO A 118 1.53 1.15 -15.16
N LYS A 119 1.00 0.04 -15.64
CA LYS A 119 0.09 0.09 -16.80
C LYS A 119 -1.19 0.86 -16.46
N ARG A 120 -1.68 0.74 -15.21
CA ARG A 120 -2.83 1.46 -14.71
C ARG A 120 -2.69 1.79 -13.23
N ILE A 121 -3.16 2.98 -12.88
CA ILE A 121 -3.47 3.39 -11.51
C ILE A 121 -4.98 3.59 -11.46
N PHE A 122 -5.65 2.75 -10.66
CA PHE A 122 -7.10 2.71 -10.56
C PHE A 122 -7.53 3.16 -9.18
N GLY A 123 -8.36 4.21 -9.10
CA GLY A 123 -8.82 4.77 -7.85
C GLY A 123 -10.32 4.55 -7.62
N ILE A 124 -10.70 4.40 -6.35
CA ILE A 124 -12.07 4.25 -5.89
C ILE A 124 -12.48 5.47 -5.09
N GLY A 125 -13.45 6.20 -5.56
CA GLY A 125 -14.03 7.36 -4.85
C GLY A 125 -15.19 6.96 -3.94
N LEU A 126 -15.33 7.68 -2.80
CA LEU A 126 -16.48 7.59 -1.90
C LEU A 126 -16.72 6.20 -1.32
N ASN A 127 -15.67 5.47 -1.00
CA ASN A 127 -15.77 4.09 -0.54
C ASN A 127 -16.05 3.95 0.97
N TYR A 128 -15.91 5.04 1.74
CA TYR A 128 -16.34 5.11 3.14
C TYR A 128 -17.55 6.02 3.29
N VAL A 129 -18.54 5.59 4.09
CA VAL A 129 -19.80 6.34 4.27
C VAL A 129 -19.53 7.72 4.87
N ASP A 130 -18.63 7.81 5.83
CA ASP A 130 -18.30 9.07 6.51
C ASP A 130 -17.71 10.09 5.52
N HIS A 131 -16.76 9.67 4.69
CA HIS A 131 -16.18 10.53 3.65
C HIS A 131 -17.23 10.99 2.63
N ALA A 132 -18.15 10.12 2.20
CA ALA A 132 -19.23 10.49 1.31
C ALA A 132 -20.15 11.55 1.93
N GLY A 133 -20.44 11.45 3.23
CA GLY A 133 -21.22 12.41 4.00
C GLY A 133 -20.60 13.81 4.05
N ASP A 134 -19.28 13.91 4.22
CA ASP A 134 -18.55 15.17 4.31
C ASP A 134 -18.67 16.04 3.05
N ILE A 135 -18.76 15.43 1.89
CA ILE A 135 -18.92 16.13 0.61
C ILE A 135 -20.39 16.22 0.17
N GLY A 136 -21.35 15.89 1.05
CA GLY A 136 -22.78 15.93 0.78
C GLY A 136 -23.25 14.89 -0.25
N SER A 137 -22.54 13.77 -0.36
CA SER A 137 -22.85 12.68 -1.27
C SER A 137 -23.19 11.40 -0.49
N ALA A 138 -23.52 10.33 -1.19
CA ALA A 138 -23.72 9.00 -0.62
C ALA A 138 -22.74 8.00 -1.25
N ALA A 139 -22.21 7.10 -0.42
CA ALA A 139 -21.37 6.03 -0.91
C ALA A 139 -22.17 5.15 -1.90
N PRO A 140 -21.66 4.91 -3.12
CA PRO A 140 -22.37 4.13 -4.13
C PRO A 140 -22.54 2.67 -3.67
N LYS A 141 -23.78 2.21 -3.55
CA LYS A 141 -24.09 0.83 -3.10
C LYS A 141 -24.06 -0.21 -4.23
N GLY A 142 -24.17 0.20 -5.48
CA GLY A 142 -24.21 -0.69 -6.64
C GLY A 142 -22.83 -0.95 -7.21
N PHE A 143 -22.36 -0.04 -8.05
CA PHE A 143 -21.00 -0.04 -8.58
C PHE A 143 -20.13 0.98 -7.82
N PRO A 144 -18.88 0.68 -7.54
CA PRO A 144 -17.96 1.66 -6.95
C PRO A 144 -17.74 2.83 -7.91
N GLY A 145 -17.66 4.05 -7.38
CA GLY A 145 -17.17 5.19 -8.13
C GLY A 145 -15.69 4.97 -8.46
N SER A 146 -15.35 4.89 -9.74
CA SER A 146 -14.02 4.51 -10.16
C SER A 146 -13.43 5.51 -11.16
N PHE A 147 -12.11 5.71 -11.12
CA PHE A 147 -11.39 6.60 -12.02
C PHE A 147 -9.97 6.08 -12.27
N PHE A 148 -9.30 6.66 -13.27
CA PHE A 148 -7.90 6.39 -13.54
C PHE A 148 -7.04 7.60 -13.19
N LYS A 149 -5.82 7.32 -12.75
CA LYS A 149 -4.72 8.28 -12.68
C LYS A 149 -3.65 7.90 -13.71
N GLN A 150 -2.97 8.90 -14.23
CA GLN A 150 -1.88 8.69 -15.18
C GLN A 150 -0.58 8.39 -14.45
N ALA A 151 0.30 7.63 -15.07
CA ALA A 151 1.57 7.23 -14.46
C ALA A 151 2.52 8.43 -14.16
N ASP A 152 2.37 9.53 -14.90
CA ASP A 152 3.14 10.76 -14.69
C ASP A 152 2.71 11.58 -13.46
N THR A 153 1.61 11.22 -12.80
CA THR A 153 1.23 11.77 -11.50
C THR A 153 2.03 11.18 -10.33
N LEU A 154 2.81 10.12 -10.58
CA LEU A 154 3.37 9.25 -9.57
C LEU A 154 4.64 9.82 -8.95
N ILE A 155 4.65 9.88 -7.62
CA ILE A 155 5.80 10.19 -6.77
C ILE A 155 5.97 9.11 -5.68
N GLY A 156 7.09 9.14 -4.97
CA GLY A 156 7.39 8.26 -3.86
C GLY A 156 7.42 8.95 -2.50
N PRO A 157 7.82 8.21 -1.46
CA PRO A 157 8.04 8.77 -0.14
C PRO A 157 9.04 9.94 -0.19
N ASP A 158 8.80 10.95 0.66
CA ASP A 158 9.59 12.17 0.79
C ASP A 158 9.64 13.09 -0.44
N ASP A 159 9.10 12.66 -1.59
CA ASP A 159 8.96 13.53 -2.75
C ASP A 159 7.89 14.61 -2.47
N GLU A 160 8.07 15.82 -3.05
CA GLU A 160 7.16 16.95 -2.82
C GLU A 160 5.82 16.77 -3.56
N ILE A 161 4.69 16.95 -2.85
CA ILE A 161 3.38 17.17 -3.48
C ILE A 161 3.35 18.62 -3.97
N LEU A 162 3.26 18.84 -5.28
CA LEU A 162 3.28 20.16 -5.90
C LEU A 162 1.85 20.66 -6.17
N LEU A 163 1.42 21.68 -5.42
CA LEU A 163 0.14 22.33 -5.68
C LEU A 163 0.19 23.12 -6.98
N PRO A 164 -0.85 23.00 -7.85
CA PRO A 164 -0.79 23.53 -9.21
C PRO A 164 -0.65 25.06 -9.32
N LYS A 165 0.08 25.55 -10.33
CA LYS A 165 0.16 26.99 -10.68
C LYS A 165 -1.16 27.55 -11.24
N LEU A 166 -2.10 26.69 -11.65
CA LEU A 166 -3.39 27.07 -12.25
C LEU A 166 -4.18 27.96 -11.29
N LYS A 167 -4.73 29.07 -11.80
CA LYS A 167 -5.47 30.07 -10.99
C LYS A 167 -6.70 29.47 -10.33
N GLU A 168 -7.37 28.56 -11.01
CA GLU A 168 -8.59 27.87 -10.59
C GLU A 168 -8.31 26.81 -9.52
N ALA A 169 -7.08 26.33 -9.40
CA ALA A 169 -6.66 25.34 -8.39
C ALA A 169 -6.39 26.07 -7.06
N GLN A 170 -7.34 26.03 -6.14
CA GLN A 170 -7.28 26.77 -4.87
C GLN A 170 -7.48 25.89 -3.64
N LYS A 171 -7.89 24.62 -3.83
CA LYS A 171 -8.16 23.70 -2.75
C LYS A 171 -7.79 22.28 -3.15
N THR A 172 -6.54 21.95 -2.96
CA THR A 172 -6.06 20.56 -3.09
C THR A 172 -6.28 19.82 -1.76
N THR A 173 -6.72 18.57 -1.86
CA THR A 173 -6.83 17.67 -0.71
C THR A 173 -5.92 16.45 -0.90
N ALA A 174 -5.48 15.86 0.20
CA ALA A 174 -4.82 14.56 0.26
C ALA A 174 -5.75 13.51 0.88
N GLU A 175 -5.68 12.30 0.37
CA GLU A 175 -6.53 11.17 0.69
C GLU A 175 -5.62 9.97 1.01
N ALA A 176 -5.56 9.55 2.30
CA ALA A 176 -4.80 8.37 2.71
C ALA A 176 -5.60 7.11 2.41
N GLU A 177 -4.96 6.13 1.76
CA GLU A 177 -5.64 4.94 1.26
C GLU A 177 -4.80 3.67 1.40
N LEU A 178 -5.47 2.53 1.57
CA LEU A 178 -4.87 1.23 1.34
C LEU A 178 -4.67 1.03 -0.17
N GLY A 179 -3.45 0.72 -0.57
CA GLY A 179 -3.11 0.31 -1.93
C GLY A 179 -3.06 -1.20 -2.07
N ILE A 180 -3.57 -1.72 -3.18
CA ILE A 180 -3.48 -3.14 -3.56
C ILE A 180 -2.70 -3.23 -4.87
N ILE A 181 -1.66 -4.05 -4.89
CA ILE A 181 -0.82 -4.25 -6.06
C ILE A 181 -1.18 -5.57 -6.73
N MET A 182 -1.51 -5.53 -8.02
CA MET A 182 -1.82 -6.72 -8.80
C MET A 182 -0.56 -7.52 -9.10
N GLY A 183 -0.61 -8.83 -8.80
CA GLY A 183 0.54 -9.72 -8.94
C GLY A 183 0.67 -10.34 -10.32
N LYS A 184 -0.42 -10.47 -11.06
CA LYS A 184 -0.45 -11.16 -12.37
C LYS A 184 -1.51 -10.63 -13.30
N ASP A 185 -1.35 -10.92 -14.59
CA ASP A 185 -2.42 -10.70 -15.56
C ASP A 185 -3.56 -11.68 -15.29
N CYS A 186 -4.78 -11.16 -15.10
CA CYS A 186 -5.94 -11.99 -14.81
C CYS A 186 -7.26 -11.33 -15.21
N ARG A 187 -8.29 -12.18 -15.38
CA ARG A 187 -9.69 -11.79 -15.61
C ARG A 187 -10.62 -12.70 -14.84
N ASP A 188 -11.83 -12.20 -14.59
CA ASP A 188 -12.94 -12.96 -14.01
C ASP A 188 -12.58 -13.70 -12.71
N ILE A 189 -11.80 -13.05 -11.85
CA ILE A 189 -11.44 -13.56 -10.53
C ILE A 189 -12.67 -13.47 -9.63
N SER A 190 -13.01 -14.56 -8.93
CA SER A 190 -14.09 -14.53 -7.95
C SER A 190 -13.67 -13.81 -6.66
N GLU A 191 -14.66 -13.38 -5.86
CA GLU A 191 -14.39 -12.75 -4.56
C GLU A 191 -13.68 -13.69 -3.58
N GLU A 192 -13.90 -15.00 -3.67
CA GLU A 192 -13.24 -16.00 -2.83
C GLU A 192 -11.76 -16.17 -3.17
N ASN A 193 -11.40 -15.97 -4.45
CA ASN A 193 -10.04 -16.19 -4.95
C ASN A 193 -9.29 -14.88 -5.26
N TRP A 194 -9.78 -13.73 -4.76
CA TRP A 194 -9.22 -12.41 -5.08
C TRP A 194 -7.74 -12.26 -4.70
N GLN A 195 -7.31 -12.92 -3.62
CA GLN A 195 -5.92 -12.90 -3.17
C GLN A 195 -4.96 -13.55 -4.18
N ASP A 196 -5.43 -14.47 -5.01
CA ASP A 196 -4.62 -15.08 -6.08
C ASP A 196 -4.20 -14.06 -7.16
N ALA A 197 -4.89 -12.92 -7.24
CA ALA A 197 -4.62 -11.87 -8.22
C ALA A 197 -3.59 -10.85 -7.74
N ILE A 198 -3.37 -10.74 -6.44
CA ILE A 198 -2.54 -9.69 -5.84
C ILE A 198 -1.15 -10.18 -5.46
N VAL A 199 -0.21 -9.26 -5.32
CA VAL A 199 1.14 -9.55 -4.80
C VAL A 199 1.38 -8.89 -3.44
N GLY A 200 0.57 -7.93 -3.06
CA GLY A 200 0.68 -7.28 -1.76
C GLY A 200 -0.07 -5.96 -1.64
N TYR A 201 0.22 -5.31 -0.55
CA TYR A 201 -0.38 -4.06 -0.11
C TYR A 201 0.68 -2.97 0.03
N THR A 202 0.24 -1.71 -0.03
CA THR A 202 1.10 -0.54 0.19
C THR A 202 0.27 0.62 0.72
N THR A 203 0.92 1.69 1.18
CA THR A 203 0.27 2.95 1.54
C THR A 203 0.21 3.88 0.34
N ILE A 204 -0.87 4.65 0.24
CA ILE A 204 -1.12 5.60 -0.86
C ILE A 204 -1.55 6.96 -0.28
N LEU A 205 -1.13 8.04 -0.96
CA LEU A 205 -1.75 9.35 -0.89
C LEU A 205 -2.27 9.70 -2.30
N ASP A 206 -3.60 9.87 -2.41
CA ASP A 206 -4.29 10.26 -3.64
C ASP A 206 -4.75 11.71 -3.51
N MET A 207 -4.19 12.60 -4.33
CA MET A 207 -4.53 14.03 -4.29
C MET A 207 -5.65 14.38 -5.26
N THR A 208 -6.47 15.36 -4.82
CA THR A 208 -7.61 15.90 -5.59
C THR A 208 -7.63 17.41 -5.56
N GLU A 209 -7.80 18.06 -6.71
CA GLU A 209 -8.07 19.51 -6.75
C GLU A 209 -9.57 19.79 -6.69
N GLU A 210 -10.09 20.00 -5.48
CA GLU A 210 -11.52 20.13 -5.23
C GLU A 210 -12.17 21.41 -5.77
N SER A 211 -11.43 22.53 -5.88
CA SER A 211 -12.01 23.79 -6.33
C SER A 211 -12.43 23.74 -7.80
N ILE A 212 -11.71 22.99 -8.63
CA ILE A 212 -12.10 22.74 -10.02
C ILE A 212 -13.30 21.79 -10.06
N LEU A 213 -13.30 20.77 -9.19
CA LEU A 213 -14.42 19.84 -9.06
C LEU A 213 -15.71 20.53 -8.64
N LYS A 214 -15.61 21.59 -7.85
CA LYS A 214 -16.74 22.38 -7.29
C LYS A 214 -16.90 23.76 -7.93
N GLY A 215 -16.35 24.00 -9.12
CA GLY A 215 -16.39 25.30 -9.81
C GLY A 215 -17.80 25.80 -10.16
N ASN A 216 -17.92 27.08 -10.58
CA ASN A 216 -19.20 27.78 -10.76
C ASN A 216 -20.18 27.11 -11.74
N ASP A 217 -19.68 26.36 -12.71
CA ASP A 217 -20.50 25.63 -13.70
C ASP A 217 -20.76 24.19 -13.26
N TYR A 218 -20.41 23.85 -12.02
CA TYR A 218 -20.34 22.51 -11.52
C TYR A 218 -21.54 22.17 -10.62
N VAL A 219 -22.26 21.13 -11.01
CA VAL A 219 -23.22 20.47 -10.12
C VAL A 219 -22.45 19.50 -9.23
N SER A 220 -22.49 19.70 -7.91
CA SER A 220 -21.87 18.82 -6.93
C SER A 220 -22.07 17.34 -7.28
N GLY A 221 -21.00 16.58 -7.29
CA GLY A 221 -21.03 15.16 -7.65
C GLY A 221 -20.90 14.82 -9.13
N ASN A 222 -20.59 15.80 -10.00
CA ASN A 222 -20.38 15.51 -11.42
C ASN A 222 -18.99 14.86 -11.67
N PRO A 223 -18.91 13.57 -12.03
CA PRO A 223 -17.62 12.86 -12.19
C PRO A 223 -16.84 13.27 -13.45
N ARG A 224 -17.38 14.18 -14.29
CA ARG A 224 -16.74 14.55 -15.58
C ARG A 224 -15.36 15.17 -15.43
N TYR A 225 -15.09 15.80 -14.28
CA TYR A 225 -13.81 16.47 -14.01
C TYR A 225 -12.79 15.60 -13.27
N LEU A 226 -13.12 14.35 -12.89
CA LEU A 226 -12.20 13.45 -12.19
C LEU A 226 -10.88 13.26 -12.97
N THR A 227 -10.95 13.12 -14.30
CA THR A 227 -9.77 13.02 -15.15
C THR A 227 -8.87 14.26 -15.07
N ILE A 228 -9.42 15.43 -14.79
CA ILE A 228 -8.65 16.67 -14.66
C ILE A 228 -8.09 16.78 -13.23
N VAL A 229 -8.98 16.74 -12.24
CA VAL A 229 -8.65 17.08 -10.84
C VAL A 229 -7.79 16.05 -10.12
N LYS A 230 -7.73 14.83 -10.61
CA LYS A 230 -6.93 13.72 -10.08
C LYS A 230 -5.58 13.52 -10.81
N ASN A 231 -5.30 14.28 -11.89
CA ASN A 231 -4.16 14.00 -12.77
C ASN A 231 -3.20 15.17 -12.94
N PHE A 232 -3.08 16.05 -11.94
CA PHE A 232 -1.94 16.96 -11.88
C PHE A 232 -0.66 16.15 -11.56
N PRO A 233 0.51 16.59 -12.09
CA PRO A 233 1.78 15.98 -11.69
C PRO A 233 1.93 15.93 -10.16
N THR A 234 2.57 14.88 -9.64
CA THR A 234 2.77 14.60 -8.20
C THR A 234 1.50 14.25 -7.41
N PHE A 235 0.33 14.13 -8.06
CA PHE A 235 -0.93 13.86 -7.37
C PHE A 235 -1.18 12.40 -7.02
N PHE A 236 -0.15 11.55 -7.07
CA PHE A 236 -0.24 10.18 -6.59
C PHE A 236 1.08 9.73 -5.97
N SER A 237 1.10 9.54 -4.66
CA SER A 237 2.24 8.98 -3.95
C SER A 237 1.94 7.55 -3.49
N PHE A 238 2.92 6.64 -3.61
CA PHE A 238 2.77 5.28 -3.12
C PHE A 238 4.10 4.63 -2.70
N GLY A 239 4.02 3.74 -1.78
CA GLY A 239 5.14 3.13 -1.09
C GLY A 239 5.09 3.47 0.41
N PRO A 240 6.18 3.38 1.18
CA PRO A 240 7.53 2.95 0.76
C PRO A 240 7.68 1.45 0.52
N GLU A 241 6.75 0.62 1.02
CA GLU A 241 6.89 -0.83 1.03
C GLU A 241 5.76 -1.54 0.27
N LEU A 242 6.12 -2.64 -0.37
CA LEU A 242 5.22 -3.69 -0.79
C LEU A 242 5.21 -4.76 0.32
N VAL A 243 4.11 -4.89 1.02
CA VAL A 243 3.87 -5.87 2.09
C VAL A 243 3.15 -7.06 1.50
N THR A 244 3.73 -8.25 1.55
CA THR A 244 3.12 -9.47 0.99
C THR A 244 1.86 -9.91 1.75
N PRO A 245 0.89 -10.58 1.11
CA PRO A 245 -0.40 -10.89 1.74
C PRO A 245 -0.31 -11.78 2.97
N ASP A 246 0.71 -12.64 3.06
CA ASP A 246 0.96 -13.52 4.19
C ASP A 246 1.41 -12.77 5.46
N GLU A 247 1.83 -11.51 5.32
CA GLU A 247 2.16 -10.65 6.46
C GLU A 247 0.94 -9.96 7.06
N VAL A 248 -0.13 -9.78 6.29
CA VAL A 248 -1.34 -9.08 6.73
C VAL A 248 -2.30 -10.07 7.38
N PRO A 249 -2.53 -9.99 8.71
CA PRO A 249 -3.34 -11.00 9.43
C PRO A 249 -4.77 -11.08 8.90
N ASP A 250 -5.47 -9.96 8.82
CA ASP A 250 -6.75 -9.79 8.14
C ASP A 250 -6.82 -8.38 7.55
N VAL A 251 -6.96 -8.28 6.23
CA VAL A 251 -7.06 -6.99 5.54
C VAL A 251 -8.25 -6.16 6.03
N ASN A 252 -9.33 -6.78 6.50
CA ASN A 252 -10.50 -6.07 7.00
C ASN A 252 -10.24 -5.33 8.33
N GLU A 253 -9.28 -5.80 9.12
CA GLU A 253 -8.91 -5.21 10.41
C GLU A 253 -7.86 -4.10 10.28
N LEU A 254 -7.36 -3.84 9.08
CA LEU A 254 -6.43 -2.74 8.87
C LEU A 254 -7.11 -1.40 9.11
N LEU A 255 -6.48 -0.57 9.94
CA LEU A 255 -6.87 0.81 10.23
C LEU A 255 -6.09 1.74 9.32
N VAL A 256 -6.79 2.45 8.44
CA VAL A 256 -6.24 3.48 7.57
C VAL A 256 -6.39 4.84 8.24
N GLN A 257 -5.30 5.58 8.37
CA GLN A 257 -5.26 6.89 9.03
C GLN A 257 -4.77 7.96 8.05
N SER A 258 -5.59 9.01 7.88
CA SER A 258 -5.21 10.25 7.23
C SER A 258 -4.53 11.14 8.27
N VAL A 259 -3.26 11.47 8.07
CA VAL A 259 -2.46 12.25 9.03
C VAL A 259 -2.03 13.56 8.39
N HIS A 260 -2.28 14.67 9.07
CA HIS A 260 -1.96 16.03 8.64
C HIS A 260 -1.04 16.70 9.65
N ASN A 261 0.16 17.06 9.24
CA ASN A 261 1.17 17.69 10.11
C ASN A 261 1.45 16.88 11.40
N GLY A 262 1.46 15.54 11.28
CA GLY A 262 1.72 14.63 12.38
C GLY A 262 0.49 14.30 13.25
N GLU A 263 -0.66 14.95 13.04
CA GLU A 263 -1.90 14.70 13.78
C GLU A 263 -2.88 13.87 12.96
N VAL A 264 -3.51 12.87 13.56
CA VAL A 264 -4.55 12.06 12.90
C VAL A 264 -5.77 12.93 12.62
N HIS A 265 -6.03 13.20 11.35
CA HIS A 265 -7.20 13.95 10.89
C HIS A 265 -8.46 13.09 10.86
N ALA A 266 -8.33 11.86 10.37
CA ALA A 266 -9.39 10.86 10.32
C ALA A 266 -8.81 9.46 10.21
N GLU A 267 -9.61 8.48 10.63
CA GLU A 267 -9.25 7.07 10.55
C GLU A 267 -10.48 6.19 10.36
N ASN A 268 -10.33 5.07 9.71
CA ASN A 268 -11.37 4.04 9.63
C ASN A 268 -10.77 2.67 9.27
N VAL A 269 -11.48 1.60 9.64
CA VAL A 269 -11.06 0.24 9.31
C VAL A 269 -11.57 -0.17 7.94
N VAL A 270 -10.78 -1.00 7.24
CA VAL A 270 -11.11 -1.52 5.90
C VAL A 270 -12.46 -2.25 5.88
N ALA A 271 -12.83 -2.92 6.97
CA ALA A 271 -14.14 -3.57 7.12
C ALA A 271 -15.34 -2.63 6.89
N ASN A 272 -15.17 -1.31 7.10
CA ASN A 272 -16.20 -0.29 6.93
C ASN A 272 -16.28 0.27 5.51
N MET A 273 -15.45 -0.20 4.58
CA MET A 273 -15.58 0.13 3.16
C MET A 273 -16.93 -0.36 2.62
N THR A 274 -17.58 0.44 1.81
CA THR A 274 -18.80 0.05 1.07
C THR A 274 -18.50 -1.09 0.10
N HIS A 275 -17.40 -1.00 -0.61
CA HIS A 275 -16.87 -2.04 -1.49
C HIS A 275 -15.50 -2.49 -0.96
N ARG A 276 -15.45 -3.65 -0.33
CA ARG A 276 -14.22 -4.22 0.26
C ARG A 276 -13.27 -4.76 -0.80
N PRO A 277 -12.00 -4.98 -0.47
CA PRO A 277 -10.99 -5.48 -1.40
C PRO A 277 -11.42 -6.68 -2.26
N PRO A 278 -12.03 -7.77 -1.72
CA PRO A 278 -12.50 -8.89 -2.54
C PRO A 278 -13.43 -8.45 -3.68
N ARG A 279 -14.43 -7.60 -3.33
CA ARG A 279 -15.40 -7.08 -4.29
C ARG A 279 -14.75 -6.17 -5.33
N LEU A 280 -13.84 -5.29 -4.92
CA LEU A 280 -13.15 -4.38 -5.84
C LEU A 280 -12.29 -5.13 -6.85
N VAL A 281 -11.47 -6.08 -6.39
CA VAL A 281 -10.60 -6.88 -7.26
C VAL A 281 -11.44 -7.73 -8.21
N SER A 282 -12.45 -8.45 -7.70
CA SER A 282 -13.32 -9.32 -8.50
C SER A 282 -14.07 -8.53 -9.57
N LEU A 283 -14.81 -7.48 -9.18
CA LEU A 283 -15.63 -6.69 -10.11
C LEU A 283 -14.79 -6.10 -11.24
N HIS A 284 -13.67 -5.45 -10.94
CA HIS A 284 -12.87 -4.81 -11.98
C HIS A 284 -12.11 -5.83 -12.83
N SER A 285 -11.83 -7.02 -12.30
CA SER A 285 -11.26 -8.12 -13.11
C SER A 285 -12.22 -8.57 -14.21
N SER A 286 -13.53 -8.56 -13.96
CA SER A 286 -14.53 -8.96 -14.96
C SER A 286 -14.84 -7.86 -15.98
N ILE A 287 -14.66 -6.59 -15.63
CA ILE A 287 -14.90 -5.46 -16.53
C ILE A 287 -13.72 -5.27 -17.51
N GLN A 288 -12.50 -5.16 -17.00
CA GLN A 288 -11.33 -4.76 -17.79
C GLN A 288 -10.12 -5.69 -17.63
N GLY A 289 -10.17 -6.63 -16.66
CA GLY A 289 -9.04 -7.44 -16.26
C GLY A 289 -7.98 -6.64 -15.50
N TRP A 290 -7.00 -7.32 -14.96
CA TRP A 290 -5.84 -6.74 -14.28
C TRP A 290 -4.55 -7.14 -15.00
N TYR A 291 -3.53 -6.31 -14.86
CA TYR A 291 -2.16 -6.61 -15.30
C TYR A 291 -1.22 -6.60 -14.10
N ALA A 292 -0.16 -7.40 -14.18
CA ALA A 292 0.91 -7.41 -13.19
C ALA A 292 1.48 -6.00 -13.00
N GLY A 293 1.46 -5.49 -11.76
CA GLY A 293 1.88 -4.14 -11.41
C GLY A 293 0.80 -3.06 -11.57
N ASP A 294 -0.46 -3.39 -11.94
CA ASP A 294 -1.56 -2.44 -11.80
C ASP A 294 -1.75 -2.09 -10.31
N ILE A 295 -2.11 -0.83 -10.04
CA ILE A 295 -2.34 -0.32 -8.68
C ILE A 295 -3.82 -0.06 -8.51
N LEU A 296 -4.40 -0.56 -7.41
CA LEU A 296 -5.76 -0.25 -6.96
C LEU A 296 -5.70 0.55 -5.66
N SER A 297 -6.10 1.82 -5.71
CA SER A 297 -6.30 2.72 -4.58
C SER A 297 -7.73 2.59 -4.09
N THR A 298 -7.93 2.20 -2.82
CA THR A 298 -9.22 1.63 -2.36
C THR A 298 -10.19 2.63 -1.78
N GLY A 299 -9.83 3.91 -1.71
CA GLY A 299 -10.63 4.98 -1.12
C GLY A 299 -10.18 5.33 0.30
N THR A 300 -10.41 6.59 0.65
CA THR A 300 -9.96 7.23 1.91
C THR A 300 -11.04 7.23 2.98
N PRO A 301 -10.68 7.12 4.28
CA PRO A 301 -11.58 7.43 5.38
C PRO A 301 -12.12 8.86 5.33
N ARG A 302 -11.23 9.83 5.03
CA ARG A 302 -11.55 11.25 4.85
C ARG A 302 -10.39 11.99 4.20
N ALA A 303 -10.73 12.87 3.25
CA ALA A 303 -9.80 13.81 2.67
C ALA A 303 -9.50 14.98 3.61
N PHE A 304 -8.30 15.56 3.54
CA PHE A 304 -7.94 16.78 4.25
C PHE A 304 -7.27 17.80 3.32
N HIS A 305 -7.56 19.07 3.54
CA HIS A 305 -6.98 20.16 2.76
C HIS A 305 -5.50 20.33 3.09
N ILE A 306 -4.67 20.45 2.05
CA ILE A 306 -3.22 20.66 2.16
C ILE A 306 -2.81 22.02 1.58
N GLN A 307 -1.79 22.63 2.18
CA GLN A 307 -1.25 23.93 1.85
C GLN A 307 0.28 23.88 1.80
N ASP A 308 0.87 24.94 1.32
CA ASP A 308 2.31 25.13 1.31
C ASP A 308 2.93 24.98 2.71
N GLY A 309 3.94 24.10 2.80
CA GLY A 309 4.63 23.78 4.07
C GLY A 309 3.95 22.71 4.91
N ASP A 310 2.80 22.21 4.52
CA ASP A 310 2.17 21.07 5.18
C ASP A 310 2.93 19.75 4.90
N VAL A 311 2.65 18.76 5.74
CA VAL A 311 3.08 17.37 5.55
C VAL A 311 1.84 16.49 5.52
N ALA A 312 1.65 15.77 4.41
CA ALA A 312 0.61 14.75 4.27
C ALA A 312 1.20 13.38 4.55
N GLU A 313 0.44 12.57 5.33
CA GLU A 313 0.91 11.23 5.70
C GLU A 313 -0.23 10.21 5.65
N CYS A 314 0.09 9.00 5.18
CA CYS A 314 -0.76 7.82 5.29
C CYS A 314 -0.12 6.82 6.26
N ARG A 315 -0.85 6.46 7.32
CA ARG A 315 -0.49 5.36 8.24
C ARG A 315 -1.49 4.22 8.09
N ILE A 316 -0.98 3.00 8.09
CA ILE A 316 -1.81 1.79 8.13
C ILE A 316 -1.27 0.88 9.21
N THR A 317 -2.16 0.56 10.16
CA THR A 317 -1.87 -0.35 11.27
C THR A 317 -2.89 -1.48 11.30
N GLY A 318 -2.62 -2.50 12.07
CA GLY A 318 -3.51 -3.65 12.23
C GLY A 318 -3.35 -4.30 13.59
N PRO A 319 -3.99 -5.46 13.82
CA PRO A 319 -3.88 -6.20 15.06
C PRO A 319 -2.45 -6.69 15.33
N ASP A 320 -2.20 -7.11 16.57
CA ASP A 320 -0.95 -7.73 17.03
C ASP A 320 0.33 -6.89 16.79
N GLY A 321 0.16 -5.56 16.70
CA GLY A 321 1.27 -4.62 16.47
C GLY A 321 1.72 -4.56 15.00
N PHE A 322 0.90 -5.06 14.08
CA PHE A 322 1.16 -4.88 12.65
C PHE A 322 1.13 -3.40 12.27
N GLU A 323 2.13 -2.96 11.54
CA GLU A 323 2.20 -1.63 10.95
C GLU A 323 2.92 -1.66 9.59
N MET A 324 2.47 -0.84 8.65
CA MET A 324 3.20 -0.51 7.44
C MET A 324 4.06 0.72 7.70
N THR A 325 5.23 0.79 7.08
CA THR A 325 6.03 2.02 7.12
C THR A 325 5.19 3.19 6.58
N PRO A 326 5.05 4.29 7.35
CA PRO A 326 4.24 5.43 6.93
C PRO A 326 4.72 6.03 5.59
N LEU A 327 3.77 6.43 4.75
CA LEU A 327 4.06 7.23 3.56
C LEU A 327 3.92 8.71 3.93
N VAL A 328 5.00 9.46 3.79
CA VAL A 328 5.09 10.87 4.19
C VAL A 328 5.54 11.71 3.01
N ASN A 329 4.82 12.81 2.74
CA ASN A 329 5.16 13.74 1.66
C ASN A 329 5.01 15.19 2.10
N PRO A 330 6.03 16.04 1.90
CA PRO A 330 5.92 17.48 2.10
C PRO A 330 5.12 18.12 0.95
N VAL A 331 4.49 19.26 1.24
CA VAL A 331 3.63 20.00 0.31
C VAL A 331 4.26 21.34 -0.07
N VAL A 332 4.31 21.65 -1.35
CA VAL A 332 4.85 22.90 -1.90
C VAL A 332 3.86 23.54 -2.87
N ASP A 333 3.52 24.83 -2.64
CA ASP A 333 2.67 25.58 -3.56
C ASP A 333 3.50 26.26 -4.66
N LEU A 334 3.36 25.79 -5.89
CA LEU A 334 4.06 26.34 -7.06
C LEU A 334 3.69 27.79 -7.38
N LYS A 335 2.62 28.35 -6.80
CA LYS A 335 2.30 29.79 -6.91
C LYS A 335 3.22 30.64 -6.03
N LYS A 336 3.69 30.05 -4.91
CA LYS A 336 4.64 30.69 -3.98
C LYS A 336 6.09 30.37 -4.30
N HIS A 337 6.33 29.24 -4.96
CA HIS A 337 7.65 28.72 -5.33
C HIS A 337 7.76 28.56 -6.86
N PRO A 338 7.71 29.68 -7.64
CA PRO A 338 7.70 29.61 -9.09
C PRO A 338 9.00 29.09 -9.71
N GLU A 339 10.09 29.04 -8.94
CA GLU A 339 11.40 28.49 -9.33
C GLU A 339 11.39 26.94 -9.36
N LYS A 340 10.42 26.30 -8.71
CA LYS A 340 10.26 24.83 -8.76
C LYS A 340 9.50 24.46 -10.03
N GLU A 341 10.00 23.44 -10.70
CA GLU A 341 9.40 22.85 -11.89
C GLU A 341 9.00 21.39 -11.61
N VAL A 342 8.04 20.90 -12.39
CA VAL A 342 7.55 19.53 -12.31
C VAL A 342 8.44 18.61 -13.15
#